data_702b01c74bd8f612b96ccc4e19c2427b
#
_entry.id   702b01c74bd8f612b96ccc4e19c2427b
#
_cell.length_a   1.000
_cell.length_b   1.000
_cell.length_c   1.000
_cell.angle_alpha   90.00
_cell.angle_beta   90.00
_cell.angle_gamma   90.00
#
_symmetry.space_group_name_H-M   'P 1'
#
loop_
_entity.id
_entity.type
_entity.pdbx_description
1 polymer ?
#
loop_
_entity_poly.entity_id
_entity_poly.type
_entity_poly.pdbx_seq_one_letter_code
_entity_poly.pdbx_strand_id
1 'polypeptide(L)'
;VTSAAVLVGVALVAVFGSAVLDAVVALGAGLNIMWTGFTLIRDSVGGLMDIAPSAEVLQRVEEVLARHRQVGLIDFHAVRVREAGNRRFMELHVLVPAAWSVKKGHDFTEQVIDELIEADTSLRISAHLEPIEDPKSYEDLEDM
;
A
#
# COMPACT_ATOMS: atom_id res chain seq x y z
N VAL A 1 -5.78 -1.16 27.09
CA VAL A 1 -5.10 -0.13 27.94
C VAL A 1 -6.10 0.93 28.38
N THR A 2 -6.94 1.47 27.51
CA THR A 2 -7.94 2.54 27.79
C THR A 2 -8.97 2.15 28.84
N SER A 3 -9.54 0.96 28.76
CA SER A 3 -10.55 0.48 29.73
C SER A 3 -10.00 0.36 31.16
N ALA A 4 -8.75 -0.11 31.30
CA ALA A 4 -8.12 -0.22 32.61
C ALA A 4 -7.86 1.16 33.25
N ALA A 5 -7.41 2.14 32.44
CA ALA A 5 -7.21 3.52 32.92
C ALA A 5 -8.51 4.18 33.40
N VAL A 6 -9.60 3.96 32.67
CA VAL A 6 -10.94 4.46 33.06
C VAL A 6 -11.41 3.80 34.35
N LEU A 7 -11.28 2.47 34.50
CA LEU A 7 -11.64 1.75 35.73
C LEU A 7 -10.85 2.26 36.93
N VAL A 8 -9.54 2.46 36.78
CA VAL A 8 -8.69 3.04 37.85
C VAL A 8 -9.16 4.46 38.19
N GLY A 9 -9.44 5.28 37.20
CA GLY A 9 -9.95 6.64 37.40
C GLY A 9 -11.25 6.67 38.19
N VAL A 10 -12.22 5.84 37.81
CA VAL A 10 -13.51 5.72 38.51
C VAL A 10 -13.32 5.21 39.96
N ALA A 11 -12.43 4.23 40.15
CA ALA A 11 -12.12 3.73 41.52
C ALA A 11 -11.52 4.84 42.41
N LEU A 12 -10.59 5.64 41.85
CA LEU A 12 -10.01 6.79 42.58
C LEU A 12 -11.07 7.83 42.93
N VAL A 13 -11.97 8.17 42.02
CA VAL A 13 -13.09 9.08 42.31
C VAL A 13 -13.99 8.53 43.42
N ALA A 14 -14.30 7.24 43.38
CA ALA A 14 -15.14 6.61 44.41
C ALA A 14 -14.47 6.61 45.80
N VAL A 15 -13.14 6.45 45.87
CA VAL A 15 -12.38 6.48 47.14
C VAL A 15 -12.22 7.88 47.72
N PHE A 16 -11.89 8.87 46.86
CA PHE A 16 -11.58 10.23 47.31
C PHE A 16 -12.81 11.16 47.36
N GLY A 17 -13.94 10.81 46.75
CA GLY A 17 -15.16 11.60 46.76
C GLY A 17 -15.05 13.02 46.21
N SER A 18 -14.04 13.28 45.35
CA SER A 18 -13.74 14.60 44.84
C SER A 18 -14.45 14.87 43.52
N ALA A 19 -15.35 15.86 43.50
CA ALA A 19 -16.00 16.31 42.25
C ALA A 19 -15.02 16.83 41.19
N VAL A 20 -13.90 17.43 41.63
CA VAL A 20 -12.85 17.91 40.71
C VAL A 20 -12.14 16.74 40.06
N LEU A 21 -11.84 15.69 40.82
CA LEU A 21 -11.20 14.48 40.27
C LEU A 21 -12.11 13.79 39.27
N ASP A 22 -13.42 13.70 39.55
CA ASP A 22 -14.41 13.17 38.62
C ASP A 22 -14.41 13.93 37.30
N ALA A 23 -14.50 15.26 37.35
CA ALA A 23 -14.45 16.10 36.15
C ALA A 23 -13.15 15.93 35.34
N VAL A 24 -12.00 15.82 35.99
CA VAL A 24 -10.70 15.60 35.33
C VAL A 24 -10.64 14.23 34.67
N VAL A 25 -11.08 13.17 35.34
CA VAL A 25 -11.14 11.82 34.80
C VAL A 25 -12.10 11.74 33.61
N ALA A 26 -13.27 12.35 33.73
CA ALA A 26 -14.25 12.39 32.65
C ALA A 26 -13.71 13.16 31.42
N LEU A 27 -13.05 14.31 31.63
CA LEU A 27 -12.43 15.08 30.54
C LEU A 27 -11.32 14.30 29.87
N GLY A 28 -10.44 13.66 30.64
CA GLY A 28 -9.36 12.83 30.11
C GLY A 28 -9.88 11.63 29.31
N ALA A 29 -10.92 10.97 29.81
CA ALA A 29 -11.60 9.87 29.08
C ALA A 29 -12.24 10.38 27.78
N GLY A 30 -12.91 11.51 27.81
CA GLY A 30 -13.53 12.14 26.65
C GLY A 30 -12.51 12.50 25.56
N LEU A 31 -11.41 13.16 25.95
CA LEU A 31 -10.32 13.50 25.02
C LEU A 31 -9.68 12.25 24.41
N ASN A 32 -9.48 11.20 25.19
CA ASN A 32 -8.94 9.95 24.71
C ASN A 32 -9.88 9.25 23.70
N ILE A 33 -11.21 9.28 23.96
CA ILE A 33 -12.20 8.74 23.01
C ILE A 33 -12.17 9.55 21.71
N MET A 34 -12.13 10.88 21.79
CA MET A 34 -12.06 11.74 20.61
C MET A 34 -10.79 11.47 19.80
N TRP A 35 -9.64 11.36 20.45
CA TRP A 35 -8.38 11.03 19.79
C TRP A 35 -8.43 9.67 19.11
N THR A 36 -8.89 8.65 19.80
CA THR A 36 -9.02 7.29 19.25
C THR A 36 -9.98 7.25 18.09
N GLY A 37 -11.14 7.93 18.20
CA GLY A 37 -12.11 8.05 17.12
C GLY A 37 -11.54 8.77 15.90
N PHE A 38 -10.84 9.86 16.09
CA PHE A 38 -10.17 10.59 15.00
C PHE A 38 -9.12 9.73 14.29
N THR A 39 -8.26 9.02 15.04
CA THR A 39 -7.25 8.12 14.48
C THR A 39 -7.92 7.00 13.68
N LEU A 40 -8.97 6.39 14.21
CA LEU A 40 -9.70 5.32 13.53
C LEU A 40 -10.35 5.80 12.22
N ILE A 41 -10.95 6.98 12.23
CA ILE A 41 -11.51 7.59 11.01
C ILE A 41 -10.40 7.86 9.99
N ARG A 42 -9.31 8.49 10.41
CA ARG A 42 -8.17 8.79 9.54
C ARG A 42 -7.60 7.54 8.89
N ASP A 43 -7.41 6.48 9.67
CA ASP A 43 -6.84 5.22 9.19
C ASP A 43 -7.82 4.48 8.27
N SER A 44 -9.13 4.56 8.57
CA SER A 44 -10.18 4.00 7.70
C SER A 44 -10.30 4.74 6.38
N VAL A 45 -10.28 6.08 6.41
CA VAL A 45 -10.31 6.91 5.20
C VAL A 45 -9.04 6.69 4.39
N GLY A 46 -7.87 6.64 5.07
CA GLY A 46 -6.60 6.32 4.42
C GLY A 46 -6.63 4.97 3.69
N GLY A 47 -7.24 3.94 4.29
CA GLY A 47 -7.39 2.63 3.64
C GLY A 47 -8.38 2.58 2.46
N LEU A 48 -9.23 3.61 2.30
CA LEU A 48 -10.16 3.77 1.17
C LEU A 48 -9.60 4.68 0.07
N MET A 49 -8.63 5.52 0.38
CA MET A 49 -7.95 6.36 -0.57
C MET A 49 -6.70 5.63 -1.07
N ASP A 50 -6.42 5.71 -2.37
CA ASP A 50 -5.21 5.16 -2.98
C ASP A 50 -3.97 5.86 -2.37
N ILE A 51 -3.41 5.21 -1.35
CA ILE A 51 -2.20 5.69 -0.69
C ILE A 51 -0.99 5.12 -1.43
N ALA A 52 -0.04 5.98 -1.75
CA ALA A 52 1.24 5.53 -2.25
C ALA A 52 1.94 4.64 -1.20
N PRO A 53 2.51 3.50 -1.62
CA PRO A 53 3.20 2.60 -0.70
C PRO A 53 4.46 3.25 -0.13
N SER A 54 5.00 2.66 0.93
CA SER A 54 6.26 3.12 1.51
C SER A 54 7.42 3.02 0.51
N ALA A 55 8.44 3.86 0.68
CA ALA A 55 9.64 3.83 -0.16
C ALA A 55 10.32 2.46 -0.19
N GLU A 56 10.26 1.71 0.91
CA GLU A 56 10.81 0.35 0.99
C GLU A 56 10.10 -0.64 0.06
N VAL A 57 8.78 -0.51 -0.09
CA VAL A 57 8.00 -1.34 -1.02
C VAL A 57 8.38 -1.03 -2.46
N LEU A 58 8.43 0.26 -2.81
CA LEU A 58 8.83 0.69 -4.15
C LEU A 58 10.25 0.24 -4.49
N GLN A 59 11.18 0.33 -3.54
CA GLN A 59 12.54 -0.14 -3.72
C GLN A 59 12.60 -1.64 -4.00
N ARG A 60 11.89 -2.48 -3.23
CA ARG A 60 11.82 -3.93 -3.46
C ARG A 60 11.27 -4.27 -4.85
N VAL A 61 10.20 -3.56 -5.26
CA VAL A 61 9.65 -3.72 -6.61
C VAL A 61 10.72 -3.39 -7.66
N GLU A 62 11.37 -2.24 -7.55
CA GLU A 62 12.40 -1.83 -8.51
C GLU A 62 13.59 -2.79 -8.53
N GLU A 63 14.02 -3.33 -7.38
CA GLU A 63 15.10 -4.33 -7.33
C GLU A 63 14.75 -5.62 -8.09
N VAL A 64 13.48 -6.06 -8.08
CA VAL A 64 13.03 -7.20 -8.88
C VAL A 64 13.02 -6.84 -10.35
N LEU A 65 12.38 -5.73 -10.73
CA LEU A 65 12.28 -5.30 -12.13
C LEU A 65 13.66 -5.05 -12.76
N ALA A 66 14.57 -4.44 -12.00
CA ALA A 66 15.94 -4.16 -12.49
C ALA A 66 16.72 -5.43 -12.87
N ARG A 67 16.47 -6.56 -12.22
CA ARG A 67 17.10 -7.84 -12.58
C ARG A 67 16.70 -8.36 -13.96
N HIS A 68 15.50 -8.01 -14.39
CA HIS A 68 14.94 -8.47 -15.67
C HIS A 68 15.10 -7.46 -16.81
N ARG A 69 15.42 -6.19 -16.46
CA ARG A 69 15.60 -5.12 -17.45
C ARG A 69 16.81 -5.39 -18.36
N GLN A 70 16.61 -5.32 -19.68
CA GLN A 70 17.66 -5.50 -20.69
C GLN A 70 17.56 -4.36 -21.70
N VAL A 71 18.54 -3.49 -21.74
CA VAL A 71 18.55 -2.29 -22.58
C VAL A 71 18.17 -2.61 -24.03
N GLY A 72 17.13 -1.97 -24.54
CA GLY A 72 16.64 -2.12 -25.91
C GLY A 72 15.95 -3.46 -26.20
N LEU A 73 15.71 -4.32 -25.20
CA LEU A 73 15.08 -5.62 -25.38
C LEU A 73 13.91 -5.84 -24.41
N ILE A 74 14.10 -5.53 -23.13
CA ILE A 74 13.09 -5.70 -22.08
C ILE A 74 13.12 -4.46 -21.20
N ASP A 75 11.97 -3.85 -21.00
CA ASP A 75 11.79 -2.73 -20.06
C ASP A 75 10.45 -2.81 -19.35
N PHE A 76 10.29 -1.98 -18.33
CA PHE A 76 9.07 -1.86 -17.55
C PHE A 76 8.73 -0.39 -17.36
N HIS A 77 7.47 -0.05 -17.58
CA HIS A 77 6.98 1.31 -17.34
C HIS A 77 5.57 1.30 -16.75
N ALA A 78 4.99 2.49 -16.55
CA ALA A 78 3.67 2.68 -15.94
C ALA A 78 3.50 1.88 -14.64
N VAL A 79 4.60 1.71 -13.87
CA VAL A 79 4.59 0.99 -12.60
C VAL A 79 3.84 1.82 -11.57
N ARG A 80 2.65 1.37 -11.21
CA ARG A 80 1.79 2.00 -10.21
C ARG A 80 1.50 1.01 -9.10
N VAL A 81 1.76 1.41 -7.86
CA VAL A 81 1.43 0.59 -6.69
C VAL A 81 0.56 1.42 -5.76
N ARG A 82 -0.56 0.86 -5.32
CA ARG A 82 -1.48 1.46 -4.36
C ARG A 82 -1.77 0.51 -3.22
N GLU A 83 -1.95 1.04 -2.02
CA GLU A 83 -2.34 0.27 -0.85
C GLU A 83 -3.84 0.41 -0.58
N ALA A 84 -4.51 -0.72 -0.35
CA ALA A 84 -5.90 -0.77 0.07
C ALA A 84 -6.06 -1.79 1.19
N GLY A 85 -6.11 -1.30 2.41
CA GLY A 85 -6.13 -2.12 3.63
C GLY A 85 -4.84 -2.94 3.77
N ASN A 86 -4.97 -4.27 3.75
CA ASN A 86 -3.84 -5.20 3.87
C ASN A 86 -3.34 -5.75 2.51
N ARG A 87 -3.81 -5.19 1.41
CA ARG A 87 -3.43 -5.59 0.05
C ARG A 87 -2.79 -4.43 -0.68
N ARG A 88 -1.86 -4.76 -1.56
CA ARG A 88 -1.24 -3.84 -2.49
C ARG A 88 -1.62 -4.24 -3.90
N PHE A 89 -2.15 -3.30 -4.65
CA PHE A 89 -2.48 -3.48 -6.06
C PHE A 89 -1.38 -2.82 -6.88
N MET A 90 -0.82 -3.60 -7.79
CA MET A 90 0.23 -3.15 -8.69
C MET A 90 -0.24 -3.29 -10.13
N GLU A 91 -0.03 -2.26 -10.89
CA GLU A 91 -0.17 -2.25 -12.34
C GLU A 91 1.19 -1.96 -12.95
N LEU A 92 1.55 -2.67 -14.01
CA LEU A 92 2.78 -2.42 -14.76
C LEU A 92 2.63 -2.82 -16.21
N HIS A 93 3.38 -2.15 -17.07
CA HIS A 93 3.53 -2.55 -18.46
C HIS A 93 4.89 -3.23 -18.64
N VAL A 94 4.85 -4.38 -19.31
CA VAL A 94 6.02 -5.23 -19.60
C VAL A 94 6.33 -5.10 -21.08
N LEU A 95 7.41 -4.41 -21.41
CA LEU A 95 7.87 -4.16 -22.75
C LEU A 95 8.79 -5.27 -23.21
N VAL A 96 8.40 -5.95 -24.29
CA VAL A 96 9.18 -7.05 -24.88
C VAL A 96 9.26 -6.90 -26.40
N PRO A 97 10.20 -7.58 -27.08
CA PRO A 97 10.30 -7.53 -28.53
C PRO A 97 8.99 -7.96 -29.22
N ALA A 98 8.52 -7.20 -30.20
CA ALA A 98 7.36 -7.55 -31.02
C ALA A 98 7.47 -8.93 -31.71
N ALA A 99 8.69 -9.38 -31.94
CA ALA A 99 8.97 -10.69 -32.53
C ALA A 99 8.70 -11.87 -31.57
N TRP A 100 8.45 -11.62 -30.27
CA TRP A 100 8.11 -12.70 -29.36
C TRP A 100 6.69 -13.20 -29.61
N SER A 101 6.49 -14.52 -29.45
CA SER A 101 5.13 -15.05 -29.44
C SER A 101 4.41 -14.59 -28.16
N VAL A 102 3.08 -14.49 -28.24
CA VAL A 102 2.24 -14.19 -27.06
C VAL A 102 2.57 -15.14 -25.91
N LYS A 103 2.78 -16.45 -26.22
CA LYS A 103 3.16 -17.41 -25.19
C LYS A 103 4.47 -17.06 -24.50
N LYS A 104 5.50 -16.69 -25.27
CA LYS A 104 6.80 -16.34 -24.70
C LYS A 104 6.73 -15.09 -23.83
N GLY A 105 6.00 -14.07 -24.30
CA GLY A 105 5.77 -12.84 -23.53
C GLY A 105 5.01 -13.13 -22.24
N HIS A 106 3.95 -13.93 -22.31
CA HIS A 106 3.18 -14.34 -21.15
C HIS A 106 4.03 -15.11 -20.13
N ASP A 107 4.74 -16.17 -20.57
CA ASP A 107 5.60 -16.96 -19.66
C ASP A 107 6.65 -16.09 -18.94
N PHE A 108 7.21 -15.12 -19.65
CA PHE A 108 8.14 -14.17 -19.06
C PHE A 108 7.46 -13.24 -18.04
N THR A 109 6.27 -12.72 -18.39
CA THR A 109 5.50 -11.85 -17.49
C THR A 109 5.11 -12.58 -16.20
N GLU A 110 4.66 -13.84 -16.30
CA GLU A 110 4.34 -14.67 -15.14
C GLU A 110 5.57 -14.90 -14.25
N GLN A 111 6.75 -15.14 -14.84
CA GLN A 111 7.99 -15.27 -14.07
C GLN A 111 8.28 -14.00 -13.25
N VAL A 112 8.14 -12.82 -13.85
CA VAL A 112 8.35 -11.53 -13.16
C VAL A 112 7.31 -11.34 -12.06
N ILE A 113 6.04 -11.68 -12.32
CA ILE A 113 4.95 -11.61 -11.33
C ILE A 113 5.23 -12.52 -10.14
N ASP A 114 5.66 -13.75 -10.37
CA ASP A 114 5.96 -14.71 -9.30
C ASP A 114 7.09 -14.18 -8.40
N GLU A 115 8.17 -13.63 -8.97
CA GLU A 115 9.27 -13.05 -8.21
C GLU A 115 8.82 -11.80 -7.40
N LEU A 116 7.93 -10.97 -7.95
CA LEU A 116 7.36 -9.83 -7.25
C LEU A 116 6.49 -10.28 -6.06
N ILE A 117 5.67 -11.34 -6.25
CA ILE A 117 4.83 -11.91 -5.19
C ILE A 117 5.68 -12.59 -4.12
N GLU A 118 6.80 -13.24 -4.49
CA GLU A 118 7.76 -13.77 -3.52
C GLU A 118 8.40 -12.67 -2.67
N ALA A 119 8.71 -11.53 -3.28
CA ALA A 119 9.25 -10.37 -2.57
C ALA A 119 8.22 -9.68 -1.65
N ASP A 120 6.93 -9.70 -2.03
CA ASP A 120 5.84 -9.16 -1.24
C ASP A 120 4.51 -9.91 -1.53
N THR A 121 4.15 -10.82 -0.64
CA THR A 121 2.94 -11.68 -0.77
C THR A 121 1.62 -10.91 -0.70
N SER A 122 1.63 -9.65 -0.29
CA SER A 122 0.44 -8.79 -0.27
C SER A 122 0.11 -8.19 -1.64
N LEU A 123 1.02 -8.27 -2.61
CA LEU A 123 0.83 -7.77 -3.97
C LEU A 123 -0.27 -8.54 -4.72
N ARG A 124 -1.04 -7.78 -5.49
CA ARG A 124 -1.98 -8.25 -6.51
C ARG A 124 -1.65 -7.50 -7.78
N ILE A 125 -1.13 -8.22 -8.77
CA ILE A 125 -0.46 -7.64 -9.92
C ILE A 125 -1.32 -7.81 -11.16
N SER A 126 -1.50 -6.73 -11.90
CA SER A 126 -2.04 -6.70 -13.26
C SER A 126 -0.92 -6.22 -14.18
N ALA A 127 -0.52 -7.05 -15.11
CA ALA A 127 0.53 -6.72 -16.07
C ALA A 127 -0.04 -6.61 -17.49
N HIS A 128 0.40 -5.58 -18.21
CA HIS A 128 0.07 -5.37 -19.60
C HIS A 128 1.32 -5.65 -20.45
N LEU A 129 1.22 -6.58 -21.38
CA LEU A 129 2.33 -6.96 -22.25
C LEU A 129 2.30 -6.13 -23.52
N GLU A 130 3.39 -5.43 -23.83
CA GLU A 130 3.48 -4.49 -24.94
C GLU A 130 4.76 -4.68 -25.76
N PRO A 131 4.70 -4.41 -27.09
CA PRO A 131 5.90 -4.43 -27.92
C PRO A 131 6.77 -3.20 -27.65
N ILE A 132 8.06 -3.40 -27.35
CA ILE A 132 8.99 -2.32 -27.04
C ILE A 132 9.27 -1.38 -28.23
N GLU A 133 9.04 -1.87 -29.46
CA GLU A 133 9.25 -1.12 -30.69
C GLU A 133 8.03 -0.29 -31.12
N ASP A 134 6.86 -0.50 -30.51
CA ASP A 134 5.63 0.22 -30.88
C ASP A 134 5.57 1.58 -30.18
N PRO A 135 5.50 2.69 -30.94
CA PRO A 135 5.32 4.02 -30.32
C PRO A 135 4.08 4.12 -29.42
N LYS A 136 3.02 3.35 -29.71
CA LYS A 136 1.79 3.35 -28.90
C LYS A 136 2.00 2.83 -27.49
N SER A 137 2.98 1.97 -27.30
CA SER A 137 3.35 1.47 -25.97
C SER A 137 3.84 2.58 -25.02
N TYR A 138 4.07 3.80 -25.52
CA TYR A 138 4.57 4.93 -24.73
C TYR A 138 3.57 6.10 -24.61
N GLU A 139 2.41 6.01 -25.28
CA GLU A 139 1.39 7.08 -25.26
C GLU A 139 0.84 7.31 -23.84
N ASP A 140 0.71 6.25 -23.04
CA ASP A 140 0.21 6.32 -21.65
C ASP A 140 1.13 7.10 -20.69
N LEU A 141 2.37 7.39 -21.09
CA LEU A 141 3.32 8.19 -20.30
C LEU A 141 3.10 9.69 -20.43
N GLU A 142 2.42 10.14 -21.50
CA GLU A 142 2.17 11.57 -21.74
C GLU A 142 1.00 12.11 -20.90
N ASP A 143 0.13 11.21 -20.39
CA ASP A 143 -1.05 11.56 -19.56
C ASP A 143 -0.76 11.51 -18.03
N MET A 144 0.49 11.31 -17.64
CA MET A 144 0.94 11.24 -16.24
C MET A 144 1.70 12.48 -15.81
#